data_55d3225f1031d1d9b28ffc5876b2b3fa
#
_entry.id   55d3225f1031d1d9b28ffc5876b2b3fa
#
_cell.length_a   1.000
_cell.length_b   1.000
_cell.length_c   1.000
_cell.angle_alpha   90.00
_cell.angle_beta   90.00
_cell.angle_gamma   90.00
#
_symmetry.space_group_name_H-M   'P 1'
#
loop_
_entity.id
_entity.type
_entity.pdbx_description
1 polymer ?
#
loop_
_entity_poly.entity_id
_entity_poly.type
_entity_poly.pdbx_seq_one_letter_code
_entity_poly.pdbx_strand_id
1 'polypeptide(L)'
;MEHLRLTKVRRNPRYVIIDPAFLGDVVFNGPLVRSIRSKHPDALINLVVRPPFEKVAEMMAGVDRVHSFDKRGADSGWSGIKRMADQLRAEEFDCALIPHPSLRSALLAYLAGIPKRIGHGTG
;
A
#
# COMPACT_ATOMS: atom_id res chain seq x y z
N MET A 1 -12.44 15.70 -19.35
CA MET A 1 -11.14 15.02 -19.24
C MET A 1 -10.11 15.88 -18.55
N GLU A 2 -9.88 17.02 -19.11
CA GLU A 2 -8.96 17.99 -18.54
C GLU A 2 -9.29 18.30 -17.09
N HIS A 3 -10.56 18.48 -16.85
CA HIS A 3 -11.05 18.81 -15.52
C HIS A 3 -10.71 17.72 -14.49
N LEU A 4 -10.92 16.47 -14.85
CA LEU A 4 -10.63 15.36 -13.94
C LEU A 4 -9.14 15.27 -13.64
N ARG A 5 -8.33 15.49 -14.65
CA ARG A 5 -6.89 15.46 -14.46
C ARG A 5 -6.43 16.52 -13.50
N LEU A 6 -6.96 17.74 -13.66
CA LEU A 6 -6.58 18.83 -12.77
C LEU A 6 -6.98 18.57 -11.34
N THR A 7 -8.17 17.98 -11.14
CA THR A 7 -8.62 17.64 -9.81
C THR A 7 -7.68 16.63 -9.18
N LYS A 8 -7.28 15.60 -9.94
CA LYS A 8 -6.38 14.57 -9.44
C LYS A 8 -5.02 15.15 -9.08
N VAL A 9 -4.50 16.04 -9.91
CA VAL A 9 -3.19 16.65 -9.67
C VAL A 9 -3.21 17.50 -8.41
N ARG A 10 -4.33 18.14 -8.11
CA ARG A 10 -4.40 19.04 -6.97
C ARG A 10 -4.54 18.34 -5.64
N ARG A 11 -5.06 17.13 -5.63
CA ARG A 11 -5.18 16.45 -4.36
C ARG A 11 -3.83 15.93 -3.91
N ASN A 12 -3.72 15.71 -2.61
CA ASN A 12 -2.48 15.20 -2.05
C ASN A 12 -2.18 13.80 -2.56
N PRO A 13 -0.90 13.47 -2.74
CA PRO A 13 -0.54 12.13 -3.21
C PRO A 13 -1.00 11.06 -2.26
N ARG A 14 -1.38 9.91 -2.81
CA ARG A 14 -1.89 8.80 -2.02
C ARG A 14 -1.05 7.56 -2.32
N TYR A 15 -0.40 7.07 -1.29
CA TYR A 15 0.53 5.94 -1.40
C TYR A 15 0.04 4.76 -0.58
N VAL A 16 0.28 3.56 -1.10
CA VAL A 16 0.11 2.36 -0.30
C VAL A 16 1.40 1.53 -0.38
N ILE A 17 1.85 1.04 0.76
CA ILE A 17 3.00 0.14 0.84
C ILE A 17 2.42 -1.25 1.09
N ILE A 18 2.62 -2.15 0.14
CA ILE A 18 2.08 -3.50 0.22
C ILE A 18 3.19 -4.44 0.67
N ASP A 19 3.14 -4.86 1.91
CA ASP A 19 4.18 -5.72 2.47
C ASP A 19 3.59 -6.71 3.46
N PRO A 20 2.83 -7.71 2.99
CA PRO A 20 2.24 -8.72 3.87
C PRO A 20 3.26 -9.79 4.21
N ALA A 21 4.42 -9.39 4.71
CA ALA A 21 5.52 -10.28 5.03
C ALA A 21 5.72 -10.36 6.54
N PHE A 22 6.95 -10.54 6.99
CA PHE A 22 7.26 -10.75 8.39
C PHE A 22 7.41 -9.42 9.13
N LEU A 23 7.35 -9.49 10.46
CA LEU A 23 7.42 -8.31 11.32
C LEU A 23 8.64 -7.45 11.03
N GLY A 24 9.80 -8.07 10.81
CA GLY A 24 11.02 -7.34 10.53
C GLY A 24 10.88 -6.44 9.31
N ASP A 25 10.21 -6.96 8.28
CA ASP A 25 10.00 -6.19 7.06
C ASP A 25 9.07 -5.01 7.31
N VAL A 26 8.06 -5.19 8.14
CA VAL A 26 7.13 -4.11 8.48
C VAL A 26 7.91 -2.96 9.13
N VAL A 27 8.79 -3.29 10.07
CA VAL A 27 9.59 -2.27 10.77
C VAL A 27 10.51 -1.54 9.80
N PHE A 28 11.09 -2.28 8.85
CA PHE A 28 11.99 -1.67 7.86
C PHE A 28 11.29 -0.72 6.90
N ASN A 29 9.99 -0.72 6.87
CA ASN A 29 9.27 0.24 6.04
C ASN A 29 9.27 1.65 6.63
N GLY A 30 9.75 1.82 7.85
CA GLY A 30 9.82 3.13 8.48
C GLY A 30 10.59 4.16 7.65
N PRO A 31 11.81 3.84 7.20
CA PRO A 31 12.57 4.78 6.35
C PRO A 31 11.83 5.15 5.07
N LEU A 32 11.11 4.19 4.48
CA LEU A 32 10.35 4.44 3.27
C LEU A 32 9.21 5.42 3.55
N VAL A 33 8.49 5.23 4.64
CA VAL A 33 7.42 6.14 5.05
C VAL A 33 7.99 7.53 5.28
N ARG A 34 9.12 7.62 5.98
CA ARG A 34 9.74 8.91 6.24
C ARG A 34 10.18 9.61 4.97
N SER A 35 10.66 8.84 3.99
CA SER A 35 11.07 9.40 2.70
C SER A 35 9.87 10.01 1.96
N ILE A 36 8.76 9.31 1.94
CA ILE A 36 7.54 9.83 1.31
C ILE A 36 7.07 11.08 2.04
N ARG A 37 7.05 11.02 3.37
CA ARG A 37 6.55 12.12 4.18
C ARG A 37 7.42 13.37 4.05
N SER A 38 8.72 13.16 3.85
CA SER A 38 9.63 14.27 3.65
C SER A 38 9.35 15.02 2.35
N LYS A 39 9.06 14.28 1.29
CA LYS A 39 8.78 14.90 -0.01
C LYS A 39 7.35 15.39 -0.13
N HIS A 40 6.43 14.73 0.54
CA HIS A 40 5.01 15.02 0.45
C HIS A 40 4.41 14.99 1.86
N PRO A 41 4.57 16.09 2.62
CA PRO A 41 4.11 16.09 4.03
C PRO A 41 2.63 15.78 4.19
N ASP A 42 1.82 16.12 3.20
CA ASP A 42 0.38 15.91 3.28
C ASP A 42 -0.08 14.67 2.54
N ALA A 43 0.84 13.78 2.18
CA ALA A 43 0.47 12.55 1.50
C ALA A 43 -0.36 11.65 2.40
N LEU A 44 -1.25 10.88 1.79
CA LEU A 44 -1.92 9.79 2.49
C LEU A 44 -1.05 8.55 2.32
N ILE A 45 -0.70 7.90 3.42
CA ILE A 45 0.15 6.71 3.39
C ILE A 45 -0.56 5.59 4.11
N ASN A 46 -0.89 4.53 3.38
CA ASN A 46 -1.49 3.33 3.96
C ASN A 46 -0.49 2.19 3.86
N LEU A 47 -0.65 1.22 4.74
CA LEU A 47 0.24 0.07 4.80
C LEU A 47 -0.60 -1.20 4.80
N VAL A 48 -0.23 -2.18 3.96
CA VAL A 48 -0.87 -3.49 3.95
C VAL A 48 0.08 -4.47 4.62
N VAL A 49 -0.37 -5.08 5.70
CA VAL A 49 0.45 -6.02 6.46
C VAL A 49 -0.36 -7.27 6.74
N ARG A 50 0.32 -8.32 7.20
CA ARG A 50 -0.34 -9.55 7.61
C ARG A 50 -0.65 -9.50 9.10
N PRO A 51 -1.72 -10.19 9.53
CA PRO A 51 -1.95 -10.33 10.97
C PRO A 51 -0.83 -11.20 11.57
N PRO A 52 -0.44 -11.00 12.82
CA PRO A 52 -1.01 -10.07 13.77
C PRO A 52 -0.24 -8.76 13.89
N PHE A 53 0.35 -8.28 12.80
CA PHE A 53 1.26 -7.15 12.83
C PHE A 53 0.58 -5.80 12.64
N GLU A 54 -0.75 -5.77 12.66
CA GLU A 54 -1.48 -4.53 12.43
C GLU A 54 -1.14 -3.46 13.45
N LYS A 55 -1.04 -3.84 14.71
CA LYS A 55 -0.79 -2.88 15.76
C LYS A 55 0.59 -2.26 15.66
N VAL A 56 1.58 -3.08 15.31
CA VAL A 56 2.93 -2.57 15.11
C VAL A 56 2.94 -1.56 13.98
N ALA A 57 2.25 -1.89 12.89
CA ALA A 57 2.19 -1.00 11.74
C ALA A 57 1.48 0.31 12.09
N GLU A 58 0.41 0.23 12.88
CA GLU A 58 -0.33 1.42 13.29
C GLU A 58 0.50 2.35 14.16
N MET A 59 1.50 1.82 14.83
CA MET A 59 2.38 2.62 15.69
C MET A 59 3.47 3.33 14.90
N MET A 60 3.62 3.02 13.63
CA MET A 60 4.66 3.65 12.82
C MET A 60 4.29 5.10 12.52
N ALA A 61 5.21 6.00 12.85
CA ALA A 61 4.99 7.43 12.60
C ALA A 61 4.83 7.67 11.09
N GLY A 62 3.81 8.43 10.72
CA GLY A 62 3.59 8.80 9.34
C GLY A 62 2.64 7.90 8.58
N VAL A 63 2.23 6.78 9.16
CA VAL A 63 1.25 5.88 8.55
C VAL A 63 -0.15 6.34 8.94
N ASP A 64 -1.01 6.52 7.95
CA ASP A 64 -2.36 7.02 8.19
C ASP A 64 -3.36 5.90 8.46
N ARG A 65 -3.18 4.76 7.78
CA ARG A 65 -4.12 3.65 7.92
C ARG A 65 -3.43 2.34 7.59
N VAL A 66 -3.84 1.29 8.28
CA VAL A 66 -3.30 -0.06 8.08
C VAL A 66 -4.41 -0.98 7.60
N HIS A 67 -4.10 -1.76 6.58
CA HIS A 67 -4.98 -2.82 6.09
C HIS A 67 -4.36 -4.17 6.42
N SER A 68 -5.18 -5.09 6.90
CA SER A 68 -4.73 -6.43 7.24
C SER A 68 -5.06 -7.39 6.12
N PHE A 69 -4.06 -8.11 5.64
CA PHE A 69 -4.22 -9.07 4.55
C PHE A 69 -3.68 -10.43 5.00
N ASP A 70 -4.58 -11.35 5.32
CA ASP A 70 -4.21 -12.68 5.81
C ASP A 70 -4.18 -13.66 4.65
N LYS A 71 -3.08 -13.67 3.93
CA LYS A 71 -2.95 -14.50 2.73
C LYS A 71 -2.94 -16.01 3.02
N ARG A 72 -2.76 -16.40 4.28
CA ARG A 72 -2.75 -17.79 4.66
C ARG A 72 -4.03 -18.24 5.36
N GLY A 73 -4.89 -17.29 5.71
CA GLY A 73 -6.12 -17.58 6.42
C GLY A 73 -7.32 -17.01 5.70
N ALA A 74 -7.95 -16.01 6.33
CA ALA A 74 -9.21 -15.46 5.84
C ALA A 74 -9.13 -14.91 4.42
N ASP A 75 -7.95 -14.41 4.02
CA ASP A 75 -7.79 -13.77 2.72
C ASP A 75 -7.04 -14.64 1.72
N SER A 76 -7.01 -15.95 1.95
CA SER A 76 -6.35 -16.85 1.02
C SER A 76 -7.16 -16.96 -0.29
N GLY A 77 -6.44 -17.24 -1.37
CA GLY A 77 -7.07 -17.47 -2.66
C GLY A 77 -7.53 -16.20 -3.36
N TRP A 78 -8.24 -16.39 -4.45
CA TRP A 78 -8.69 -15.30 -5.31
C TRP A 78 -9.68 -14.36 -4.63
N SER A 79 -10.60 -14.92 -3.85
CA SER A 79 -11.62 -14.09 -3.20
C SER A 79 -10.98 -13.12 -2.22
N GLY A 80 -9.92 -13.56 -1.52
CA GLY A 80 -9.21 -12.69 -0.60
C GLY A 80 -8.48 -11.56 -1.33
N ILE A 81 -7.82 -11.91 -2.44
CA ILE A 81 -7.13 -10.92 -3.25
C ILE A 81 -8.13 -9.90 -3.79
N LYS A 82 -9.26 -10.37 -4.30
CA LYS A 82 -10.27 -9.49 -4.86
C LYS A 82 -10.85 -8.56 -3.80
N ARG A 83 -11.14 -9.09 -2.61
CA ARG A 83 -11.70 -8.28 -1.54
C ARG A 83 -10.73 -7.20 -1.12
N MET A 84 -9.45 -7.54 -0.95
CA MET A 84 -8.44 -6.54 -0.59
C MET A 84 -8.24 -5.53 -1.73
N ALA A 85 -8.24 -6.00 -2.98
CA ALA A 85 -8.11 -5.11 -4.12
C ALA A 85 -9.25 -4.10 -4.16
N ASP A 86 -10.48 -4.53 -3.89
CA ASP A 86 -11.63 -3.64 -3.87
C ASP A 86 -11.48 -2.62 -2.75
N GLN A 87 -10.99 -3.05 -1.60
CA GLN A 87 -10.77 -2.18 -0.47
C GLN A 87 -9.73 -1.10 -0.79
N LEU A 88 -8.65 -1.48 -1.44
CA LEU A 88 -7.61 -0.54 -1.82
C LEU A 88 -8.06 0.38 -2.96
N ARG A 89 -8.85 -0.17 -3.88
CA ARG A 89 -9.36 0.64 -4.99
C ARG A 89 -10.20 1.81 -4.49
N ALA A 90 -10.94 1.61 -3.42
CA ALA A 90 -11.79 2.65 -2.86
C ALA A 90 -10.96 3.83 -2.34
N GLU A 91 -9.69 3.61 -2.00
CA GLU A 91 -8.82 4.66 -1.50
C GLU A 91 -8.19 5.49 -2.61
N GLU A 92 -8.26 5.02 -3.85
CA GLU A 92 -7.73 5.74 -5.02
C GLU A 92 -6.26 6.10 -4.87
N PHE A 93 -5.43 5.10 -4.63
CA PHE A 93 -3.99 5.34 -4.50
C PHE A 93 -3.37 5.73 -5.84
N ASP A 94 -2.40 6.63 -5.77
CA ASP A 94 -1.63 7.04 -6.94
C ASP A 94 -0.46 6.10 -7.19
N CYS A 95 0.11 5.55 -6.13
CA CYS A 95 1.32 4.74 -6.22
C CYS A 95 1.29 3.64 -5.20
N ALA A 96 1.70 2.45 -5.63
CA ALA A 96 1.91 1.30 -4.74
C ALA A 96 3.39 1.01 -4.68
N LEU A 97 3.92 0.88 -3.47
CA LEU A 97 5.31 0.51 -3.23
C LEU A 97 5.30 -0.91 -2.71
N ILE A 98 6.08 -1.78 -3.34
CA ILE A 98 6.12 -3.20 -3.02
C ILE A 98 7.55 -3.58 -2.69
N PRO A 99 7.97 -3.40 -1.42
CA PRO A 99 9.37 -3.63 -1.04
C PRO A 99 9.84 -5.05 -1.28
N HIS A 100 8.95 -6.02 -1.09
CA HIS A 100 9.27 -7.42 -1.34
C HIS A 100 8.28 -7.98 -2.35
N PRO A 101 8.57 -7.77 -3.66
CA PRO A 101 7.62 -8.14 -4.70
C PRO A 101 7.32 -9.64 -4.69
N SER A 102 6.05 -9.94 -4.85
CA SER A 102 5.58 -11.29 -5.05
C SER A 102 4.47 -11.22 -6.09
N LEU A 103 4.14 -12.38 -6.66
CA LEU A 103 3.06 -12.42 -7.62
C LEU A 103 1.76 -11.91 -7.00
N ARG A 104 1.51 -12.30 -5.75
CA ARG A 104 0.30 -11.91 -5.04
C ARG A 104 0.25 -10.40 -4.82
N SER A 105 1.35 -9.81 -4.38
CA SER A 105 1.39 -8.36 -4.13
C SER A 105 1.25 -7.57 -5.43
N ALA A 106 1.92 -8.02 -6.48
CA ALA A 106 1.83 -7.36 -7.78
C ALA A 106 0.41 -7.44 -8.33
N LEU A 107 -0.21 -8.60 -8.19
CA LEU A 107 -1.55 -8.81 -8.66
C LEU A 107 -2.55 -7.94 -7.88
N LEU A 108 -2.32 -7.84 -6.58
CA LEU A 108 -3.17 -7.01 -5.73
C LEU A 108 -3.13 -5.55 -6.17
N ALA A 109 -1.93 -5.03 -6.40
CA ALA A 109 -1.78 -3.65 -6.85
C ALA A 109 -2.42 -3.43 -8.22
N TYR A 110 -2.25 -4.39 -9.11
CA TYR A 110 -2.84 -4.31 -10.44
C TYR A 110 -4.37 -4.30 -10.37
N LEU A 111 -4.95 -5.23 -9.62
CA LEU A 111 -6.40 -5.31 -9.49
C LEU A 111 -7.00 -4.12 -8.75
N ALA A 112 -6.22 -3.50 -7.89
CA ALA A 112 -6.65 -2.29 -7.19
C ALA A 112 -6.65 -1.07 -8.11
N GLY A 113 -6.17 -1.22 -9.34
CA GLY A 113 -6.19 -0.13 -10.30
C GLY A 113 -5.18 0.97 -10.01
N ILE A 114 -4.11 0.66 -9.31
CA ILE A 114 -3.11 1.65 -8.93
C ILE A 114 -2.20 1.91 -10.12
N PRO A 115 -2.15 3.15 -10.62
CA PRO A 115 -1.45 3.42 -11.89
C PRO A 115 0.05 3.26 -11.81
N LYS A 116 0.66 3.60 -10.68
CA LYS A 116 2.11 3.51 -10.54
C LYS A 116 2.45 2.44 -9.51
N ARG A 117 3.27 1.49 -9.92
CA ARG A 117 3.64 0.36 -9.06
C ARG A 117 5.16 0.23 -9.09
N ILE A 118 5.78 0.33 -7.92
CA ILE A 118 7.24 0.30 -7.79
C ILE A 118 7.62 -0.89 -6.94
N GLY A 119 8.38 -1.82 -7.53
CA GLY A 119 8.88 -2.98 -6.83
C GLY A 119 10.34 -2.80 -6.46
N HIS A 120 10.71 -3.29 -5.28
CA HIS A 120 12.09 -3.23 -4.85
C HIS A 120 12.98 -4.10 -5.73
N GLY A 121 14.15 -3.59 -6.07
CA GLY A 121 15.13 -4.36 -6.81
C GLY A 121 14.88 -4.48 -8.30
N THR A 122 13.81 -3.93 -8.78
CA THR A 122 13.51 -3.99 -10.22
C THR A 122 14.04 -2.80 -10.97
N GLY A 123 14.72 -1.97 -10.27
CA GLY A 123 15.43 -0.85 -10.87
C GLY A 123 14.59 0.19 -11.45
#